data_22765699f93a2e0f969ff3862ac9e000
#
_entry.id   22765699f93a2e0f969ff3862ac9e000
#
_cell.length_a   1.000
_cell.length_b   1.000
_cell.length_c   1.000
_cell.angle_alpha   90.00
_cell.angle_beta   90.00
_cell.angle_gamma   90.00
#
_symmetry.space_group_name_H-M   'P 1'
#
loop_
_entity.id
_entity.type
_entity.pdbx_description
1 polymer ?
#
loop_
_entity_poly.entity_id
_entity_poly.type
_entity_poly.pdbx_seq_one_letter_code
_entity_poly.pdbx_strand_id
1 'polypeptide(L)'
;MTKQLIILSLFLLTVFSVAAQTKVVKTSNGFELQRNGKPYYIKGVGGDVNMEKIVAIGANSVRTWGVERAQEVLDEAQRNGLTVMLGLWVQHERHGFDYNNQDKVAKQLAYFKTVIDRFKNHPALLIWGVGNEVDLNYTNPNVWNAIQDIAKYVHDTDPNHPTTTVTAGLDSLEAAFITARCPDIDIYSINTYGDIGNVPNHIAKFGWNGPYMITEWGPNGHWESPQTKWGVSIEQNSTEKKEVYFNRYKNYIEKNSNTCLGSYAFLWGAKQEYTETWYGLFSKNNIPTEPIDALEEVFTGNALTNPAPTILNFQVDQQKATDNIELKSSGIFDANINIQLAENVSIEKANYNWRIIEESTDKKSGGDVEDAATEITG
;
A
#
# COMPACT_ATOMS: atom_id res chain seq x y z
N MET A 1 -26.08 -40.84 58.63
CA MET A 1 -26.04 -40.68 57.14
C MET A 1 -26.10 -39.18 56.81
N THR A 2 -24.96 -38.55 56.68
CA THR A 2 -24.81 -37.12 56.43
C THR A 2 -24.71 -36.91 54.94
N LYS A 3 -25.71 -36.25 54.34
CA LYS A 3 -25.70 -35.89 52.93
C LYS A 3 -24.82 -34.63 52.75
N GLN A 4 -23.64 -34.73 52.10
CA GLN A 4 -22.85 -33.59 51.64
C GLN A 4 -23.49 -33.04 50.38
N LEU A 5 -23.89 -31.76 50.42
CA LEU A 5 -24.37 -30.99 49.30
C LEU A 5 -23.13 -30.39 48.59
N ILE A 6 -22.81 -30.87 47.38
CA ILE A 6 -21.75 -30.28 46.53
C ILE A 6 -22.40 -29.12 45.76
N ILE A 7 -22.05 -27.88 46.13
CA ILE A 7 -22.42 -26.67 45.37
C ILE A 7 -21.40 -26.50 44.27
N LEU A 8 -21.79 -26.78 43.02
CA LEU A 8 -20.99 -26.52 41.83
C LEU A 8 -21.18 -25.05 41.40
N SER A 9 -20.26 -24.18 41.79
CA SER A 9 -20.26 -22.80 41.36
C SER A 9 -19.81 -22.73 39.91
N LEU A 10 -20.73 -22.50 38.98
CA LEU A 10 -20.47 -22.22 37.60
C LEU A 10 -19.95 -20.77 37.49
N PHE A 11 -18.62 -20.60 37.37
CA PHE A 11 -18.03 -19.31 37.03
C PHE A 11 -18.31 -19.03 35.55
N LEU A 12 -19.30 -18.19 35.26
CA LEU A 12 -19.52 -17.64 33.92
C LEU A 12 -18.41 -16.62 33.64
N LEU A 13 -17.35 -17.04 32.94
CA LEU A 13 -16.38 -16.13 32.37
C LEU A 13 -17.08 -15.35 31.25
N THR A 14 -17.60 -14.17 31.59
CA THR A 14 -17.98 -13.18 30.57
C THR A 14 -16.69 -12.66 29.92
N VAL A 15 -16.37 -13.18 28.76
CA VAL A 15 -15.32 -12.60 27.90
C VAL A 15 -15.88 -11.27 27.40
N PHE A 16 -15.56 -10.18 28.08
CA PHE A 16 -15.72 -8.84 27.51
C PHE A 16 -14.74 -8.73 26.33
N SER A 17 -15.25 -8.80 25.13
CA SER A 17 -14.49 -8.41 23.95
C SER A 17 -14.26 -6.91 24.07
N VAL A 18 -13.11 -6.52 24.61
CA VAL A 18 -12.68 -5.12 24.55
C VAL A 18 -12.35 -4.84 23.08
N ALA A 19 -13.05 -3.89 22.48
CA ALA A 19 -12.71 -3.42 21.15
C ALA A 19 -11.23 -3.04 21.12
N ALA A 20 -10.52 -3.44 20.06
CA ALA A 20 -9.13 -3.09 19.93
C ALA A 20 -9.03 -1.56 19.84
N GLN A 21 -8.09 -0.97 20.57
CA GLN A 21 -7.89 0.47 20.58
C GLN A 21 -6.58 0.83 19.90
N THR A 22 -6.65 1.74 18.95
CA THR A 22 -5.49 2.34 18.28
C THR A 22 -5.49 3.84 18.55
N LYS A 23 -4.34 4.39 18.96
CA LYS A 23 -4.20 5.82 19.24
C LYS A 23 -2.89 6.36 18.72
N VAL A 24 -2.93 7.58 18.22
CA VAL A 24 -1.73 8.40 18.01
C VAL A 24 -1.38 9.07 19.33
N VAL A 25 -0.13 8.89 19.76
CA VAL A 25 0.38 9.47 21.01
C VAL A 25 1.56 10.38 20.67
N LYS A 26 1.51 11.62 21.17
CA LYS A 26 2.64 12.54 21.08
C LYS A 26 3.70 12.14 22.12
N THR A 27 4.94 11.99 21.67
CA THR A 27 6.10 11.66 22.51
C THR A 27 7.04 12.87 22.66
N SER A 28 8.10 12.74 23.44
CA SER A 28 9.13 13.78 23.53
C SER A 28 9.86 14.05 22.22
N ASN A 29 9.89 13.06 21.30
CA ASN A 29 10.69 13.10 20.06
C ASN A 29 9.84 13.05 18.78
N GLY A 30 8.51 13.12 18.90
CA GLY A 30 7.60 13.04 17.75
C GLY A 30 6.27 12.36 18.09
N PHE A 31 5.93 11.31 17.38
CA PHE A 31 4.67 10.59 17.52
C PHE A 31 4.87 9.07 17.52
N GLU A 32 3.94 8.38 18.15
CA GLU A 32 3.89 6.92 18.19
C GLU A 32 2.44 6.46 17.96
N LEU A 33 2.26 5.44 17.13
CA LEU A 33 1.00 4.71 17.08
C LEU A 33 1.02 3.66 18.20
N GLN A 34 -0.03 3.61 19.00
CA GLN A 34 -0.21 2.58 20.02
C GLN A 34 -1.43 1.74 19.70
N ARG A 35 -1.29 0.42 19.83
CA ARG A 35 -2.40 -0.53 19.76
C ARG A 35 -2.54 -1.24 21.10
N ASN A 36 -3.72 -1.13 21.70
CA ASN A 36 -3.99 -1.67 23.05
C ASN A 36 -2.95 -1.24 24.10
N GLY A 37 -2.52 0.04 24.02
CA GLY A 37 -1.55 0.63 24.93
C GLY A 37 -0.09 0.21 24.70
N LYS A 38 0.21 -0.49 23.60
CA LYS A 38 1.59 -0.89 23.24
C LYS A 38 2.01 -0.20 21.95
N PRO A 39 3.30 0.19 21.82
CA PRO A 39 3.86 0.71 20.58
C PRO A 39 3.55 -0.21 19.39
N TYR A 40 3.13 0.38 18.29
CA TYR A 40 2.77 -0.34 17.07
C TYR A 40 3.31 0.40 15.85
N TYR A 41 4.38 -0.09 15.27
CA TYR A 41 4.94 0.46 14.04
C TYR A 41 4.41 -0.33 12.83
N ILE A 42 3.84 0.37 11.85
CA ILE A 42 3.21 -0.28 10.71
C ILE A 42 4.26 -0.78 9.72
N LYS A 43 4.33 -2.08 9.55
CA LYS A 43 5.04 -2.81 8.50
C LYS A 43 3.98 -3.41 7.58
N GLY A 44 3.48 -2.59 6.66
CA GLY A 44 2.29 -2.90 5.90
C GLY A 44 2.53 -3.17 4.42
N VAL A 45 1.50 -3.78 3.81
CA VAL A 45 1.40 -3.94 2.36
C VAL A 45 0.02 -3.47 1.89
N GLY A 46 -0.04 -2.83 0.71
CA GLY A 46 -1.29 -2.46 0.06
C GLY A 46 -1.84 -3.63 -0.75
N GLY A 47 -2.97 -4.16 -0.34
CA GLY A 47 -3.60 -5.36 -0.87
C GLY A 47 -3.87 -6.41 0.22
N ASP A 48 -4.71 -7.38 -0.09
CA ASP A 48 -5.29 -8.32 0.89
C ASP A 48 -5.24 -9.79 0.46
N VAL A 49 -4.45 -10.11 -0.57
CA VAL A 49 -4.31 -11.50 -1.05
C VAL A 49 -3.22 -12.24 -0.29
N ASN A 50 -3.37 -13.57 -0.10
CA ASN A 50 -2.35 -14.42 0.53
C ASN A 50 -1.87 -13.90 1.91
N MET A 51 -2.77 -13.66 2.85
CA MET A 51 -2.42 -13.06 4.15
C MET A 51 -1.41 -13.87 4.96
N GLU A 52 -1.36 -15.19 4.82
CA GLU A 52 -0.33 -16.03 5.43
C GLU A 52 1.08 -15.65 4.95
N LYS A 53 1.24 -15.33 3.65
CA LYS A 53 2.51 -14.83 3.11
C LYS A 53 2.87 -13.44 3.66
N ILE A 54 1.87 -12.57 3.86
CA ILE A 54 2.07 -11.25 4.47
C ILE A 54 2.69 -11.41 5.87
N VAL A 55 2.14 -12.32 6.67
CA VAL A 55 2.70 -12.64 8.00
C VAL A 55 4.11 -13.23 7.89
N ALA A 56 4.33 -14.14 6.92
CA ALA A 56 5.62 -14.81 6.75
C ALA A 56 6.76 -13.85 6.47
N ILE A 57 6.54 -12.75 5.74
CA ILE A 57 7.55 -11.72 5.50
C ILE A 57 7.69 -10.72 6.66
N GLY A 58 7.04 -10.95 7.81
CA GLY A 58 7.11 -10.07 8.98
C GLY A 58 6.26 -8.81 8.90
N ALA A 59 5.35 -8.69 7.94
CA ALA A 59 4.37 -7.62 7.90
C ALA A 59 3.28 -7.83 8.97
N ASN A 60 2.68 -6.73 9.43
CA ASN A 60 1.69 -6.74 10.52
C ASN A 60 0.37 -6.04 10.15
N SER A 61 0.28 -5.45 8.97
CA SER A 61 -0.90 -4.70 8.54
C SER A 61 -1.12 -4.79 7.04
N VAL A 62 -2.39 -4.77 6.63
CA VAL A 62 -2.80 -4.62 5.23
C VAL A 62 -3.60 -3.34 5.05
N ARG A 63 -3.60 -2.80 3.82
CA ARG A 63 -4.40 -1.64 3.43
C ARG A 63 -5.34 -2.03 2.31
N THR A 64 -6.60 -1.59 2.44
CA THR A 64 -7.60 -1.61 1.36
C THR A 64 -7.92 -0.19 0.89
N TRP A 65 -8.46 -0.06 -0.31
CA TRP A 65 -8.90 1.24 -0.86
C TRP A 65 -10.41 1.44 -0.73
N GLY A 66 -11.17 0.34 -0.69
CA GLY A 66 -12.61 0.32 -0.59
C GLY A 66 -13.12 -0.67 0.45
N VAL A 67 -14.44 -0.79 0.54
CA VAL A 67 -15.15 -1.56 1.58
C VAL A 67 -15.96 -2.73 1.03
N GLU A 68 -15.86 -3.01 -0.25
CA GLU A 68 -16.67 -4.02 -0.95
C GLU A 68 -16.50 -5.41 -0.32
N ARG A 69 -15.29 -5.72 0.13
CA ARG A 69 -14.92 -6.97 0.80
C ARG A 69 -14.53 -6.78 2.27
N ALA A 70 -14.93 -5.66 2.89
CA ALA A 70 -14.45 -5.27 4.22
C ALA A 70 -14.63 -6.36 5.28
N GLN A 71 -15.79 -7.03 5.32
CA GLN A 71 -16.03 -8.10 6.30
C GLN A 71 -15.05 -9.26 6.12
N GLU A 72 -14.90 -9.73 4.88
CA GLU A 72 -14.01 -10.84 4.55
C GLU A 72 -12.56 -10.52 4.89
N VAL A 73 -12.08 -9.33 4.47
CA VAL A 73 -10.72 -8.87 4.70
C VAL A 73 -10.42 -8.70 6.19
N LEU A 74 -11.32 -8.08 6.93
CA LEU A 74 -11.14 -7.89 8.37
C LEU A 74 -11.13 -9.23 9.12
N ASP A 75 -12.04 -10.15 8.79
CA ASP A 75 -12.09 -11.48 9.40
C ASP A 75 -10.83 -12.30 9.09
N GLU A 76 -10.34 -12.24 7.85
CA GLU A 76 -9.13 -12.95 7.44
C GLU A 76 -7.88 -12.34 8.10
N ALA A 77 -7.79 -11.01 8.14
CA ALA A 77 -6.70 -10.32 8.84
C ALA A 77 -6.68 -10.71 10.33
N GLN A 78 -7.83 -10.75 10.98
CA GLN A 78 -7.95 -11.19 12.38
C GLN A 78 -7.43 -12.61 12.57
N ARG A 79 -7.83 -13.56 11.71
CA ARG A 79 -7.35 -14.95 11.79
C ARG A 79 -5.84 -15.07 11.66
N ASN A 80 -5.23 -14.19 10.86
CA ASN A 80 -3.78 -14.16 10.62
C ASN A 80 -3.02 -13.25 11.59
N GLY A 81 -3.68 -12.60 12.55
CA GLY A 81 -3.02 -11.67 13.48
C GLY A 81 -2.59 -10.34 12.86
N LEU A 82 -3.12 -10.03 11.68
CA LEU A 82 -2.89 -8.77 10.96
C LEU A 82 -3.90 -7.70 11.38
N THR A 83 -3.56 -6.46 11.10
CA THR A 83 -4.48 -5.32 11.20
C THR A 83 -4.83 -4.78 9.83
N VAL A 84 -5.86 -3.95 9.76
CA VAL A 84 -6.35 -3.36 8.50
C VAL A 84 -6.45 -1.85 8.62
N MET A 85 -5.80 -1.13 7.71
CA MET A 85 -6.19 0.22 7.35
C MET A 85 -7.33 0.11 6.33
N LEU A 86 -8.57 0.34 6.79
CA LEU A 86 -9.76 0.18 5.96
C LEU A 86 -10.05 1.47 5.18
N GLY A 87 -9.94 1.39 3.86
CA GLY A 87 -10.18 2.53 2.96
C GLY A 87 -11.67 2.80 2.77
N LEU A 88 -12.05 4.06 2.92
CA LEU A 88 -13.34 4.59 2.53
C LEU A 88 -13.14 5.34 1.19
N TRP A 89 -13.54 4.72 0.09
CA TRP A 89 -13.33 5.27 -1.25
C TRP A 89 -14.22 6.50 -1.50
N VAL A 90 -13.74 7.66 -1.08
CA VAL A 90 -14.38 8.94 -1.37
C VAL A 90 -14.33 9.19 -2.88
N GLN A 91 -15.47 9.54 -3.47
CA GLN A 91 -15.60 9.65 -4.93
C GLN A 91 -14.72 10.77 -5.49
N HIS A 92 -14.08 10.50 -6.63
CA HIS A 92 -13.18 11.45 -7.28
C HIS A 92 -13.91 12.40 -8.22
N GLU A 93 -13.51 13.68 -8.22
CA GLU A 93 -14.01 14.66 -9.18
C GLU A 93 -13.65 14.25 -10.62
N ARG A 94 -12.45 13.71 -10.83
CA ARG A 94 -11.99 13.18 -12.14
C ARG A 94 -12.88 12.06 -12.70
N HIS A 95 -13.66 11.40 -11.86
CA HIS A 95 -14.65 10.40 -12.25
C HIS A 95 -16.08 10.99 -12.34
N GLY A 96 -16.22 12.32 -12.31
CA GLY A 96 -17.49 13.01 -12.50
C GLY A 96 -18.32 13.21 -11.23
N PHE A 97 -17.70 13.09 -10.04
CA PHE A 97 -18.40 13.43 -8.80
C PHE A 97 -18.36 14.95 -8.57
N ASP A 98 -19.53 15.55 -8.40
CA ASP A 98 -19.66 17.00 -8.19
C ASP A 98 -19.83 17.32 -6.70
N TYR A 99 -18.81 17.90 -6.10
CA TYR A 99 -18.81 18.32 -4.70
C TYR A 99 -19.62 19.60 -4.41
N ASN A 100 -20.17 20.27 -5.43
CA ASN A 100 -21.17 21.31 -5.26
C ASN A 100 -22.59 20.74 -5.12
N ASN A 101 -22.79 19.49 -5.52
CA ASN A 101 -24.07 18.80 -5.36
C ASN A 101 -24.22 18.23 -3.94
N GLN A 102 -24.88 19.01 -3.07
CA GLN A 102 -25.05 18.68 -1.67
C GLN A 102 -25.80 17.37 -1.44
N ASP A 103 -26.75 17.00 -2.32
CA ASP A 103 -27.46 15.73 -2.22
C ASP A 103 -26.56 14.54 -2.48
N LYS A 104 -25.64 14.63 -3.43
CA LYS A 104 -24.63 13.58 -3.68
C LYS A 104 -23.67 13.45 -2.51
N VAL A 105 -23.16 14.58 -2.00
CA VAL A 105 -22.27 14.61 -0.85
C VAL A 105 -22.93 14.02 0.41
N ALA A 106 -24.19 14.39 0.67
CA ALA A 106 -24.96 13.84 1.79
C ALA A 106 -25.20 12.32 1.65
N LYS A 107 -25.47 11.84 0.46
CA LYS A 107 -25.65 10.39 0.20
C LYS A 107 -24.34 9.63 0.43
N GLN A 108 -23.21 10.16 -0.03
CA GLN A 108 -21.89 9.57 0.23
C GLN A 108 -21.59 9.49 1.73
N LEU A 109 -21.82 10.58 2.46
CA LEU A 109 -21.65 10.59 3.92
C LEU A 109 -22.58 9.57 4.61
N ALA A 110 -23.86 9.52 4.23
CA ALA A 110 -24.81 8.56 4.80
C ALA A 110 -24.38 7.11 4.55
N TYR A 111 -23.85 6.80 3.38
CA TYR A 111 -23.28 5.48 3.09
C TYR A 111 -22.10 5.15 4.02
N PHE A 112 -21.12 6.05 4.16
CA PHE A 112 -19.97 5.79 5.03
C PHE A 112 -20.35 5.70 6.51
N LYS A 113 -21.36 6.42 6.97
CA LYS A 113 -21.90 6.25 8.32
C LYS A 113 -22.33 4.80 8.57
N THR A 114 -23.01 4.17 7.61
CA THR A 114 -23.42 2.75 7.76
C THR A 114 -22.23 1.80 7.79
N VAL A 115 -21.18 2.09 7.02
CA VAL A 115 -19.94 1.31 6.99
C VAL A 115 -19.18 1.45 8.31
N ILE A 116 -19.00 2.67 8.79
CA ILE A 116 -18.30 2.98 10.04
C ILE A 116 -19.02 2.29 11.21
N ASP A 117 -20.34 2.45 11.32
CA ASP A 117 -21.14 1.81 12.38
C ASP A 117 -21.04 0.30 12.36
N ARG A 118 -20.92 -0.30 11.19
CA ARG A 118 -20.78 -1.74 11.04
C ARG A 118 -19.43 -2.27 11.51
N PHE A 119 -18.34 -1.57 11.19
CA PHE A 119 -17.00 -2.13 11.35
C PHE A 119 -16.17 -1.54 12.50
N LYS A 120 -16.59 -0.43 13.12
CA LYS A 120 -15.85 0.27 14.18
C LYS A 120 -15.44 -0.58 15.40
N ASN A 121 -16.10 -1.70 15.62
CA ASN A 121 -15.75 -2.60 16.72
C ASN A 121 -14.98 -3.85 16.27
N HIS A 122 -14.58 -3.92 14.99
CA HIS A 122 -13.88 -5.09 14.48
C HIS A 122 -12.46 -5.18 15.02
N PRO A 123 -12.02 -6.33 15.61
CA PRO A 123 -10.71 -6.42 16.26
C PRO A 123 -9.50 -6.19 15.34
N ALA A 124 -9.63 -6.44 14.03
CA ALA A 124 -8.56 -6.23 13.08
C ALA A 124 -8.48 -4.78 12.55
N LEU A 125 -9.50 -3.95 12.79
CA LEU A 125 -9.45 -2.56 12.36
C LEU A 125 -8.30 -1.82 13.07
N LEU A 126 -7.52 -1.05 12.31
CA LEU A 126 -6.42 -0.24 12.82
C LEU A 126 -6.67 1.26 12.63
N ILE A 127 -7.00 1.65 11.40
CA ILE A 127 -7.12 3.05 10.98
C ILE A 127 -8.22 3.15 9.93
N TRP A 128 -8.97 4.25 9.96
CA TRP A 128 -9.89 4.63 8.90
C TRP A 128 -9.17 5.47 7.84
N GLY A 129 -9.06 4.96 6.62
CA GLY A 129 -8.51 5.70 5.48
C GLY A 129 -9.61 6.45 4.74
N VAL A 130 -9.77 7.74 5.01
CA VAL A 130 -10.83 8.58 4.43
C VAL A 130 -10.37 9.18 3.11
N GLY A 131 -10.75 8.58 2.01
CA GLY A 131 -10.32 8.95 0.65
C GLY A 131 -8.95 8.39 0.28
N ASN A 132 -8.73 8.30 -1.02
CA ASN A 132 -7.44 7.98 -1.64
C ASN A 132 -7.26 8.86 -2.87
N GLU A 133 -6.19 9.66 -2.90
CA GLU A 133 -5.82 10.50 -4.06
C GLU A 133 -6.98 11.32 -4.66
N VAL A 134 -7.84 11.85 -3.80
CA VAL A 134 -8.95 12.71 -4.22
C VAL A 134 -8.47 14.06 -4.78
N ASP A 135 -7.20 14.37 -4.53
CA ASP A 135 -6.45 15.51 -5.03
C ASP A 135 -5.96 15.32 -6.48
N LEU A 136 -5.95 14.09 -6.99
CA LEU A 136 -5.50 13.83 -8.35
C LEU A 136 -6.48 14.42 -9.38
N ASN A 137 -6.03 15.47 -10.09
CA ASN A 137 -6.81 16.18 -11.11
C ASN A 137 -8.12 16.79 -10.58
N TYR A 138 -8.17 17.19 -9.31
CA TYR A 138 -9.33 17.88 -8.75
C TYR A 138 -9.26 19.40 -9.00
N THR A 139 -10.41 20.03 -8.97
CA THR A 139 -10.54 21.50 -9.08
C THR A 139 -11.38 22.09 -7.97
N ASN A 140 -12.20 21.27 -7.31
CA ASN A 140 -13.15 21.72 -6.30
C ASN A 140 -12.67 21.37 -4.87
N PRO A 141 -12.17 22.37 -4.10
CA PRO A 141 -11.68 22.14 -2.74
C PRO A 141 -12.77 21.72 -1.73
N ASN A 142 -14.05 21.64 -2.12
CA ASN A 142 -15.11 21.11 -1.27
C ASN A 142 -14.97 19.62 -0.98
N VAL A 143 -14.13 18.89 -1.75
CA VAL A 143 -13.76 17.51 -1.43
C VAL A 143 -13.19 17.38 -0.02
N TRP A 144 -12.37 18.36 0.42
CA TRP A 144 -11.80 18.38 1.76
C TRP A 144 -12.84 18.57 2.86
N ASN A 145 -13.92 19.31 2.59
CA ASN A 145 -15.04 19.42 3.52
C ASN A 145 -15.78 18.07 3.66
N ALA A 146 -15.95 17.34 2.55
CA ALA A 146 -16.57 16.02 2.58
C ALA A 146 -15.69 14.98 3.34
N ILE A 147 -14.36 15.04 3.20
CA ILE A 147 -13.43 14.25 4.01
C ILE A 147 -13.58 14.60 5.49
N GLN A 148 -13.62 15.89 5.82
CA GLN A 148 -13.82 16.35 7.19
C GLN A 148 -15.12 15.83 7.80
N ASP A 149 -16.23 15.88 7.07
CA ASP A 149 -17.52 15.41 7.58
C ASP A 149 -17.50 13.91 7.91
N ILE A 150 -16.78 13.09 7.10
CA ILE A 150 -16.60 11.67 7.34
C ILE A 150 -15.68 11.44 8.54
N ALA A 151 -14.52 12.12 8.59
CA ALA A 151 -13.56 12.01 9.70
C ALA A 151 -14.20 12.42 11.03
N LYS A 152 -14.97 13.53 11.03
CA LYS A 152 -15.74 13.95 12.19
C LYS A 152 -16.72 12.88 12.66
N TYR A 153 -17.44 12.24 11.73
CA TYR A 153 -18.35 11.16 12.12
C TYR A 153 -17.62 9.97 12.75
N VAL A 154 -16.42 9.64 12.25
CA VAL A 154 -15.57 8.63 12.90
C VAL A 154 -15.25 9.07 14.33
N HIS A 155 -14.74 10.25 14.57
CA HIS A 155 -14.41 10.77 15.90
C HIS A 155 -15.61 10.79 16.84
N ASP A 156 -16.81 11.16 16.33
CA ASP A 156 -18.04 11.20 17.13
C ASP A 156 -18.53 9.79 17.55
N THR A 157 -18.21 8.73 16.79
CA THR A 157 -18.81 7.40 16.96
C THR A 157 -17.84 6.26 17.18
N ASP A 158 -16.56 6.44 16.85
CA ASP A 158 -15.47 5.47 17.03
C ASP A 158 -14.25 6.10 17.71
N PRO A 159 -14.25 6.22 19.04
CA PRO A 159 -13.12 6.79 19.77
C PRO A 159 -11.89 5.87 19.83
N ASN A 160 -11.94 4.70 19.20
CA ASN A 160 -10.93 3.65 19.30
C ASN A 160 -9.97 3.63 18.11
N HIS A 161 -10.29 4.25 16.98
CA HIS A 161 -9.46 4.20 15.78
C HIS A 161 -9.24 5.60 15.21
N PRO A 162 -7.98 5.94 14.87
CA PRO A 162 -7.66 7.21 14.24
C PRO A 162 -8.10 7.24 12.78
N THR A 163 -8.16 8.45 12.24
CA THR A 163 -8.45 8.75 10.85
C THR A 163 -7.21 9.17 10.10
N THR A 164 -7.17 8.89 8.81
CA THR A 164 -6.19 9.42 7.87
C THR A 164 -6.83 9.75 6.55
N THR A 165 -6.26 10.70 5.80
CA THR A 165 -6.55 10.91 4.38
C THR A 165 -5.28 10.75 3.56
N VAL A 166 -5.42 10.34 2.31
CA VAL A 166 -4.30 9.94 1.44
C VAL A 166 -4.24 10.83 0.21
N THR A 167 -3.08 11.46 -0.02
CA THR A 167 -2.82 12.29 -1.21
C THR A 167 -1.90 11.61 -2.22
N ALA A 168 -2.02 12.01 -3.49
CA ALA A 168 -1.15 11.64 -4.60
C ALA A 168 0.14 12.46 -4.56
N GLY A 169 1.11 12.04 -3.76
CA GLY A 169 2.31 12.81 -3.47
C GLY A 169 2.14 13.78 -2.30
N LEU A 170 3.17 14.59 -2.05
CA LEU A 170 3.16 15.63 -1.05
C LEU A 170 3.26 17.00 -1.72
N ASP A 171 2.18 17.76 -1.69
CA ASP A 171 2.13 19.14 -2.15
C ASP A 171 1.75 20.11 -1.03
N SER A 172 2.20 21.37 -1.15
CA SER A 172 1.98 22.40 -0.15
C SER A 172 0.54 22.88 -0.08
N LEU A 173 -0.19 22.84 -1.18
CA LEU A 173 -1.59 23.27 -1.25
C LEU A 173 -2.51 22.25 -0.57
N GLU A 174 -2.33 20.95 -0.87
CA GLU A 174 -3.07 19.86 -0.23
C GLU A 174 -2.79 19.80 1.27
N ALA A 175 -1.52 19.90 1.67
CA ALA A 175 -1.14 19.96 3.09
C ALA A 175 -1.81 21.15 3.81
N ALA A 176 -1.87 22.32 3.17
CA ALA A 176 -2.56 23.49 3.72
C ALA A 176 -4.09 23.28 3.81
N PHE A 177 -4.72 22.66 2.80
CA PHE A 177 -6.16 22.34 2.85
C PHE A 177 -6.47 21.33 3.95
N ILE A 178 -5.70 20.25 4.06
CA ILE A 178 -5.89 19.24 5.11
C ILE A 178 -5.75 19.89 6.48
N THR A 179 -4.69 20.65 6.71
CA THR A 179 -4.46 21.36 7.99
C THR A 179 -5.58 22.32 8.34
N ALA A 180 -6.11 23.07 7.36
CA ALA A 180 -7.09 24.12 7.60
C ALA A 180 -8.53 23.61 7.64
N ARG A 181 -8.85 22.56 6.88
CA ARG A 181 -10.24 22.12 6.65
C ARG A 181 -10.57 20.76 7.24
N CYS A 182 -9.56 19.96 7.59
CA CYS A 182 -9.76 18.59 8.07
C CYS A 182 -9.17 18.37 9.47
N PRO A 183 -9.62 19.14 10.51
CA PRO A 183 -9.08 19.03 11.86
C PRO A 183 -9.32 17.68 12.53
N ASP A 184 -10.25 16.86 12.03
CA ASP A 184 -10.49 15.49 12.51
C ASP A 184 -9.69 14.43 11.73
N ILE A 185 -8.69 14.82 10.93
CA ILE A 185 -7.68 13.91 10.37
C ILE A 185 -6.49 13.86 11.34
N ASP A 186 -6.25 12.67 11.90
CA ASP A 186 -5.19 12.43 12.90
C ASP A 186 -3.81 12.22 12.27
N ILE A 187 -3.78 11.63 11.07
CA ILE A 187 -2.57 11.19 10.38
C ILE A 187 -2.63 11.67 8.93
N TYR A 188 -1.55 12.24 8.41
CA TYR A 188 -1.46 12.53 6.98
C TYR A 188 -0.80 11.36 6.25
N SER A 189 -1.48 10.77 5.30
CA SER A 189 -0.96 9.67 4.48
C SER A 189 -0.61 10.15 3.07
N ILE A 190 0.49 9.62 2.54
CA ILE A 190 1.06 10.06 1.27
C ILE A 190 1.38 8.84 0.42
N ASN A 191 0.84 8.80 -0.80
CA ASN A 191 1.29 7.87 -1.83
C ASN A 191 2.45 8.55 -2.56
N THR A 192 3.64 7.95 -2.55
CA THR A 192 4.81 8.57 -3.16
C THR A 192 5.84 7.54 -3.57
N TYR A 193 6.45 7.72 -4.72
CA TYR A 193 7.36 6.78 -5.35
C TYR A 193 8.78 7.36 -5.44
N GLY A 194 9.19 7.95 -6.54
CA GLY A 194 10.53 8.53 -6.70
C GLY A 194 10.81 9.69 -5.74
N ASP A 195 9.78 10.45 -5.41
CA ASP A 195 9.89 11.65 -4.56
C ASP A 195 9.84 11.37 -3.04
N ILE A 196 9.77 10.10 -2.63
CA ILE A 196 9.66 9.70 -1.21
C ILE A 196 10.74 10.32 -0.32
N GLY A 197 11.93 10.57 -0.86
CA GLY A 197 13.05 11.17 -0.12
C GLY A 197 12.81 12.61 0.33
N ASN A 198 11.88 13.32 -0.30
CA ASN A 198 11.55 14.69 0.01
C ASN A 198 10.53 14.83 1.15
N VAL A 199 9.70 13.80 1.39
CA VAL A 199 8.62 13.84 2.38
C VAL A 199 9.10 14.25 3.78
N PRO A 200 10.14 13.62 4.38
CA PRO A 200 10.56 13.94 5.74
C PRO A 200 10.99 15.41 5.92
N ASN A 201 11.52 16.01 4.84
CA ASN A 201 12.03 17.37 4.86
C ASN A 201 10.96 18.44 4.58
N HIS A 202 9.89 18.07 3.89
CA HIS A 202 8.91 19.03 3.39
C HIS A 202 7.59 19.01 4.16
N ILE A 203 7.19 17.90 4.75
CA ILE A 203 5.86 17.79 5.35
C ILE A 203 5.56 18.85 6.43
N ALA A 204 6.52 19.10 7.32
CA ALA A 204 6.38 20.17 8.32
C ALA A 204 6.47 21.56 7.71
N LYS A 205 7.28 21.76 6.67
CA LYS A 205 7.39 23.04 5.94
C LYS A 205 6.09 23.41 5.23
N PHE A 206 5.32 22.41 4.80
CA PHE A 206 4.02 22.59 4.15
C PHE A 206 2.86 22.75 5.16
N GLY A 207 3.18 22.78 6.46
CA GLY A 207 2.23 23.16 7.52
C GLY A 207 1.64 21.98 8.29
N TRP A 208 1.95 20.73 7.94
CA TRP A 208 1.51 19.60 8.72
C TRP A 208 2.47 19.29 9.86
N ASN A 209 1.99 19.42 11.10
CA ASN A 209 2.78 19.22 12.33
C ASN A 209 2.38 17.95 13.11
N GLY A 210 1.57 17.10 12.50
CA GLY A 210 1.15 15.80 13.02
C GLY A 210 2.03 14.65 12.51
N PRO A 211 1.68 13.41 12.87
CA PRO A 211 2.32 12.22 12.30
C PRO A 211 1.90 12.00 10.87
N TYR A 212 2.71 11.27 10.12
CA TYR A 212 2.40 10.85 8.76
C TYR A 212 2.67 9.37 8.52
N MET A 213 2.17 8.85 7.40
CA MET A 213 2.48 7.51 6.88
C MET A 213 2.75 7.57 5.38
N ILE A 214 3.53 6.63 4.88
CA ILE A 214 3.69 6.39 3.44
C ILE A 214 2.78 5.23 3.06
N THR A 215 1.69 5.53 2.36
CA THR A 215 0.61 4.57 2.13
C THR A 215 0.65 3.86 0.79
N GLU A 216 1.44 4.37 -0.15
CA GLU A 216 1.89 3.65 -1.33
C GLU A 216 3.33 4.05 -1.64
N TRP A 217 4.19 3.05 -1.82
CA TRP A 217 5.57 3.22 -2.22
C TRP A 217 6.09 1.93 -2.86
N GLY A 218 7.04 2.08 -3.76
CA GLY A 218 7.59 0.96 -4.50
C GLY A 218 8.70 1.41 -5.43
N PRO A 219 8.76 0.92 -6.69
CA PRO A 219 9.69 1.43 -7.71
C PRO A 219 9.33 2.87 -8.10
N ASN A 220 10.06 3.47 -9.01
CA ASN A 220 9.66 4.76 -9.58
C ASN A 220 8.32 4.62 -10.30
N GLY A 221 7.50 5.66 -10.25
CA GLY A 221 6.36 5.80 -11.14
C GLY A 221 6.82 5.83 -12.61
N HIS A 222 5.99 5.36 -13.52
CA HIS A 222 6.35 5.38 -14.95
C HIS A 222 6.63 6.80 -15.45
N TRP A 223 6.00 7.82 -14.83
CA TRP A 223 6.22 9.25 -15.12
C TRP A 223 7.56 9.80 -14.58
N GLU A 224 8.22 9.10 -13.66
CA GLU A 224 9.51 9.46 -13.05
C GLU A 224 10.66 8.65 -13.66
N SER A 225 10.36 7.66 -14.50
CA SER A 225 11.34 6.73 -15.05
C SER A 225 11.96 7.28 -16.32
N PRO A 226 13.24 6.90 -16.64
CA PRO A 226 13.83 7.19 -17.93
C PRO A 226 12.95 6.66 -19.07
N GLN A 227 13.00 7.34 -20.21
CA GLN A 227 12.21 6.96 -21.38
C GLN A 227 13.11 6.53 -22.55
N THR A 228 12.59 5.64 -23.37
CA THR A 228 13.15 5.35 -24.69
C THR A 228 13.06 6.58 -25.59
N LYS A 229 13.81 6.58 -26.70
CA LYS A 229 13.74 7.67 -27.71
C LYS A 229 12.37 7.81 -28.38
N TRP A 230 11.49 6.83 -28.26
CA TRP A 230 10.09 6.88 -28.73
C TRP A 230 9.07 7.11 -27.60
N GLY A 231 9.55 7.55 -26.42
CA GLY A 231 8.68 8.04 -25.33
C GLY A 231 8.02 6.97 -24.47
N VAL A 232 8.56 5.75 -24.46
CA VAL A 232 8.09 4.68 -23.55
C VAL A 232 8.96 4.63 -22.31
N SER A 233 8.35 4.63 -21.13
CA SER A 233 9.07 4.55 -19.87
C SER A 233 9.74 3.19 -19.69
N ILE A 234 11.00 3.21 -19.27
CA ILE A 234 11.81 2.00 -19.06
C ILE A 234 11.54 1.46 -17.67
N GLU A 235 11.00 0.26 -17.61
CA GLU A 235 10.74 -0.44 -16.35
C GLU A 235 12.02 -1.02 -15.76
N GLN A 236 12.19 -0.88 -14.45
CA GLN A 236 13.25 -1.55 -13.71
C GLN A 236 12.99 -3.07 -13.65
N ASN A 237 14.04 -3.87 -13.76
CA ASN A 237 13.92 -5.30 -13.54
C ASN A 237 13.69 -5.65 -12.05
N SER A 238 13.40 -6.92 -11.75
CA SER A 238 13.05 -7.37 -10.40
C SER A 238 14.15 -7.08 -9.37
N THR A 239 15.41 -7.24 -9.74
CA THR A 239 16.57 -6.98 -8.86
C THR A 239 16.74 -5.50 -8.58
N GLU A 240 16.64 -4.65 -9.60
CA GLU A 240 16.69 -3.19 -9.44
C GLU A 240 15.54 -2.70 -8.53
N LYS A 241 14.35 -3.26 -8.71
CA LYS A 241 13.21 -2.94 -7.83
C LYS A 241 13.45 -3.36 -6.38
N LYS A 242 14.03 -4.55 -6.13
CA LYS A 242 14.41 -5.00 -4.78
C LYS A 242 15.31 -3.99 -4.09
N GLU A 243 16.34 -3.49 -4.77
CA GLU A 243 17.24 -2.47 -4.22
C GLU A 243 16.49 -1.18 -3.89
N VAL A 244 15.54 -0.76 -4.75
CA VAL A 244 14.72 0.42 -4.51
C VAL A 244 13.86 0.25 -3.25
N TYR A 245 13.16 -0.89 -3.10
CA TYR A 245 12.35 -1.17 -1.93
C TYR A 245 13.18 -1.16 -0.65
N PHE A 246 14.31 -1.85 -0.64
CA PHE A 246 15.21 -1.89 0.52
C PHE A 246 15.70 -0.49 0.91
N ASN A 247 16.24 0.25 -0.05
CA ASN A 247 16.84 1.56 0.20
C ASN A 247 15.80 2.60 0.62
N ARG A 248 14.60 2.60 0.00
CA ARG A 248 13.53 3.54 0.37
C ARG A 248 13.02 3.29 1.78
N TYR A 249 12.80 2.02 2.15
CA TYR A 249 12.38 1.69 3.50
C TYR A 249 13.41 2.15 4.54
N LYS A 250 14.67 1.77 4.37
CA LYS A 250 15.74 2.07 5.35
C LYS A 250 16.02 3.57 5.46
N ASN A 251 16.09 4.28 4.35
CA ASN A 251 16.55 5.67 4.34
C ASN A 251 15.44 6.70 4.59
N TYR A 252 14.19 6.41 4.23
CA TYR A 252 13.11 7.41 4.23
C TYR A 252 11.94 7.05 5.13
N ILE A 253 11.70 5.76 5.39
CA ILE A 253 10.59 5.30 6.24
C ILE A 253 11.11 5.01 7.65
N GLU A 254 11.93 3.98 7.83
CA GLU A 254 12.43 3.54 9.13
C GLU A 254 13.25 4.63 9.85
N LYS A 255 14.12 5.32 9.14
CA LYS A 255 14.95 6.40 9.68
C LYS A 255 14.16 7.57 10.25
N ASN A 256 12.91 7.75 9.82
CA ASN A 256 12.00 8.81 10.25
C ASN A 256 10.89 8.30 11.18
N SER A 257 11.07 7.15 11.81
CA SER A 257 10.06 6.49 12.65
C SER A 257 9.57 7.29 13.86
N ASN A 258 10.21 8.41 14.16
CA ASN A 258 9.76 9.36 15.17
C ASN A 258 8.56 10.22 14.71
N THR A 259 8.29 10.33 13.42
CA THR A 259 7.17 11.08 12.84
C THR A 259 6.40 10.26 11.80
N CYS A 260 7.07 9.35 11.11
CA CYS A 260 6.48 8.38 10.19
C CYS A 260 6.02 7.14 10.97
N LEU A 261 4.72 6.91 11.05
CA LEU A 261 4.14 5.80 11.82
C LEU A 261 4.28 4.44 11.11
N GLY A 262 4.91 4.40 9.95
CA GLY A 262 5.14 3.22 9.12
C GLY A 262 4.64 3.39 7.71
N SER A 263 4.44 2.28 7.00
CA SER A 263 4.14 2.32 5.58
C SER A 263 3.40 1.10 5.05
N TYR A 264 2.86 1.24 3.83
CA TYR A 264 2.25 0.15 3.06
C TYR A 264 2.91 0.07 1.69
N ALA A 265 3.67 -1.01 1.46
CA ALA A 265 4.32 -1.26 0.17
C ALA A 265 3.27 -1.54 -0.92
N PHE A 266 3.42 -0.95 -2.08
CA PHE A 266 2.51 -1.08 -3.20
C PHE A 266 3.17 -1.87 -4.34
N LEU A 267 2.53 -2.87 -4.93
CA LEU A 267 1.22 -3.43 -4.66
C LEU A 267 1.37 -4.92 -4.25
N TRP A 268 0.77 -5.33 -3.14
CA TRP A 268 0.71 -6.74 -2.76
C TRP A 268 -0.35 -7.46 -3.60
N GLY A 269 0.06 -7.85 -4.79
CA GLY A 269 -0.78 -8.43 -5.82
C GLY A 269 -0.13 -8.31 -7.18
N ALA A 270 -0.91 -8.56 -8.22
CA ALA A 270 -0.58 -8.34 -9.62
C ALA A 270 -1.65 -7.43 -10.24
N LYS A 271 -1.22 -6.45 -11.02
CA LYS A 271 -2.11 -5.48 -11.67
C LYS A 271 -1.45 -4.96 -12.94
N GLN A 272 -2.24 -4.87 -14.01
CA GLN A 272 -1.84 -4.10 -15.18
C GLN A 272 -1.88 -2.60 -14.83
N GLU A 273 -0.73 -1.96 -14.84
CA GLU A 273 -0.57 -0.52 -14.70
C GLU A 273 0.71 -0.11 -15.44
N TYR A 274 0.57 0.43 -16.62
CA TYR A 274 1.60 0.63 -17.62
C TYR A 274 2.22 -0.68 -18.16
N THR A 275 2.65 -1.60 -17.29
CA THR A 275 2.98 -3.00 -17.57
C THR A 275 2.30 -3.91 -16.54
N GLU A 276 2.32 -5.22 -16.77
CA GLU A 276 1.78 -6.20 -15.80
C GLU A 276 2.65 -6.39 -14.57
N THR A 277 3.88 -5.87 -14.58
CA THR A 277 4.88 -6.05 -13.52
C THR A 277 5.37 -4.75 -12.89
N TRP A 278 4.87 -3.58 -13.32
CA TRP A 278 5.41 -2.29 -12.87
C TRP A 278 5.42 -2.13 -11.35
N TYR A 279 4.26 -2.35 -10.70
CA TYR A 279 4.11 -2.22 -9.25
C TYR A 279 3.84 -3.55 -8.55
N GLY A 280 3.40 -4.57 -9.28
CA GLY A 280 3.03 -5.87 -8.72
C GLY A 280 4.20 -6.56 -8.01
N LEU A 281 4.02 -6.91 -6.74
CA LEU A 281 4.95 -7.76 -5.99
C LEU A 281 4.82 -9.23 -6.39
N PHE A 282 3.79 -9.57 -7.15
CA PHE A 282 3.57 -10.87 -7.76
C PHE A 282 3.39 -10.72 -9.26
N SER A 283 3.83 -11.70 -10.01
CA SER A 283 3.46 -11.84 -11.40
C SER A 283 1.96 -12.20 -11.55
N LYS A 284 1.42 -12.09 -12.77
CA LYS A 284 0.05 -12.48 -13.10
C LYS A 284 -0.31 -13.91 -12.67
N ASN A 285 0.68 -14.80 -12.60
CA ASN A 285 0.52 -16.19 -12.15
C ASN A 285 0.74 -16.36 -10.65
N ASN A 286 0.70 -15.28 -9.88
CA ASN A 286 0.89 -15.27 -8.42
C ASN A 286 2.28 -15.80 -7.97
N ILE A 287 3.30 -15.64 -8.82
CA ILE A 287 4.69 -15.95 -8.49
C ILE A 287 5.30 -14.71 -7.83
N PRO A 288 5.89 -14.84 -6.63
CA PRO A 288 6.53 -13.72 -5.95
C PRO A 288 7.73 -13.19 -6.76
N THR A 289 7.92 -11.88 -6.74
CA THR A 289 9.07 -11.21 -7.36
C THR A 289 10.12 -10.87 -6.31
N GLU A 290 11.35 -10.58 -6.74
CA GLU A 290 12.48 -10.30 -5.84
C GLU A 290 12.26 -9.13 -4.84
N PRO A 291 11.49 -8.08 -5.12
CA PRO A 291 11.12 -7.06 -4.11
C PRO A 291 10.47 -7.59 -2.82
N ILE A 292 9.82 -8.76 -2.85
CA ILE A 292 9.29 -9.38 -1.63
C ILE A 292 10.42 -9.75 -0.66
N ASP A 293 11.56 -10.18 -1.18
CA ASP A 293 12.76 -10.45 -0.39
C ASP A 293 13.25 -9.20 0.36
N ALA A 294 13.22 -8.02 -0.31
CA ALA A 294 13.56 -6.77 0.35
C ALA A 294 12.60 -6.45 1.51
N LEU A 295 11.29 -6.68 1.30
CA LEU A 295 10.29 -6.47 2.35
C LEU A 295 10.51 -7.44 3.53
N GLU A 296 10.78 -8.72 3.27
CA GLU A 296 11.08 -9.70 4.32
C GLU A 296 12.31 -9.28 5.13
N GLU A 297 13.40 -8.90 4.46
CA GLU A 297 14.62 -8.46 5.10
C GLU A 297 14.43 -7.23 5.98
N VAL A 298 13.75 -6.19 5.47
CA VAL A 298 13.57 -4.95 6.25
C VAL A 298 12.50 -5.07 7.34
N PHE A 299 11.50 -5.96 7.17
CA PHE A 299 10.46 -6.14 8.17
C PHE A 299 10.89 -7.07 9.30
N THR A 300 11.63 -8.13 8.99
CA THR A 300 12.10 -9.10 9.99
C THR A 300 13.45 -8.69 10.60
N GLY A 301 14.29 -7.99 9.85
CA GLY A 301 15.69 -7.72 10.20
C GLY A 301 16.60 -8.96 10.08
N ASN A 302 16.13 -10.04 9.48
CA ASN A 302 16.86 -11.30 9.32
C ASN A 302 17.42 -11.44 7.90
N ALA A 303 18.50 -12.21 7.77
CA ALA A 303 18.97 -12.65 6.46
C ALA A 303 17.98 -13.63 5.83
N LEU A 304 17.82 -13.52 4.51
CA LEU A 304 16.92 -14.38 3.73
C LEU A 304 17.44 -15.84 3.72
N THR A 305 16.54 -16.78 3.89
CA THR A 305 16.88 -18.21 3.83
C THR A 305 16.79 -18.80 2.42
N ASN A 306 15.95 -18.23 1.58
CA ASN A 306 15.74 -18.68 0.20
C ASN A 306 15.42 -17.48 -0.70
N PRO A 307 16.43 -16.66 -1.02
CA PRO A 307 16.24 -15.48 -1.86
C PRO A 307 15.86 -15.86 -3.28
N ALA A 308 15.08 -15.00 -3.93
CA ALA A 308 14.78 -15.12 -5.35
C ALA A 308 16.06 -15.01 -6.20
N PRO A 309 16.04 -15.50 -7.45
CA PRO A 309 17.16 -15.33 -8.38
C PRO A 309 17.46 -13.86 -8.64
N THR A 310 18.73 -13.45 -8.51
CA THR A 310 19.18 -12.09 -8.83
C THR A 310 19.52 -12.00 -10.31
N ILE A 311 18.99 -11.01 -11.02
CA ILE A 311 19.28 -10.73 -12.43
C ILE A 311 20.58 -9.94 -12.50
N LEU A 312 21.63 -10.58 -13.02
CA LEU A 312 22.93 -9.93 -13.21
C LEU A 312 23.01 -9.16 -14.54
N ASN A 313 22.38 -9.71 -15.59
CA ASN A 313 22.37 -9.09 -16.91
C ASN A 313 21.21 -9.64 -17.73
N PHE A 314 20.58 -8.76 -18.52
CA PHE A 314 19.57 -9.11 -19.52
C PHE A 314 19.87 -8.38 -20.82
N GLN A 315 19.96 -9.12 -21.91
CA GLN A 315 20.34 -8.62 -23.23
C GLN A 315 19.42 -9.18 -24.31
N VAL A 316 19.17 -8.36 -25.32
CA VAL A 316 18.52 -8.75 -26.56
C VAL A 316 19.49 -8.39 -27.69
N ASP A 317 19.87 -9.35 -28.50
CA ASP A 317 20.85 -9.20 -29.59
C ASP A 317 22.14 -8.49 -29.14
N GLN A 318 22.71 -8.94 -27.99
CA GLN A 318 23.91 -8.40 -27.33
C GLN A 318 23.80 -6.95 -26.83
N GLN A 319 22.67 -6.29 -26.97
CA GLN A 319 22.39 -4.96 -26.44
C GLN A 319 21.71 -5.10 -25.06
N LYS A 320 21.94 -4.16 -24.14
CA LYS A 320 21.25 -4.16 -22.85
C LYS A 320 19.77 -3.98 -23.08
N ALA A 321 18.95 -4.70 -22.32
CA ALA A 321 17.49 -4.65 -22.44
C ALA A 321 16.90 -3.24 -22.22
N THR A 322 17.63 -2.34 -21.54
CA THR A 322 17.26 -0.93 -21.31
C THR A 322 17.71 0.02 -22.43
N ASP A 323 18.47 -0.47 -23.42
CA ASP A 323 18.89 0.34 -24.56
C ASP A 323 17.72 0.55 -25.54
N ASN A 324 17.88 1.54 -26.46
CA ASN A 324 16.88 1.76 -27.51
C ASN A 324 17.06 0.75 -28.64
N ILE A 325 16.66 -0.50 -28.42
CA ILE A 325 16.87 -1.62 -29.33
C ILE A 325 15.86 -1.53 -30.49
N GLU A 326 16.40 -1.51 -31.72
CA GLU A 326 15.63 -1.57 -32.96
C GLU A 326 16.00 -2.84 -33.71
N LEU A 327 15.02 -3.72 -33.90
CA LEU A 327 15.18 -4.99 -34.58
C LEU A 327 14.37 -5.04 -35.86
N LYS A 328 14.85 -5.78 -36.86
CA LYS A 328 14.09 -5.99 -38.12
C LYS A 328 13.03 -7.06 -37.90
N SER A 329 11.81 -6.79 -38.33
CA SER A 329 10.65 -7.71 -38.13
C SER A 329 10.81 -9.13 -38.69
N SER A 330 11.75 -9.34 -39.61
CA SER A 330 12.03 -10.64 -40.24
C SER A 330 13.29 -11.34 -39.70
N GLY A 331 13.88 -10.81 -38.62
CA GLY A 331 15.11 -11.34 -38.01
C GLY A 331 14.86 -12.43 -36.99
N ILE A 332 15.87 -13.24 -36.72
CA ILE A 332 15.98 -14.10 -35.53
C ILE A 332 16.96 -13.38 -34.61
N PHE A 333 16.58 -13.21 -33.35
CA PHE A 333 17.35 -12.48 -32.37
C PHE A 333 17.53 -13.31 -31.10
N ASP A 334 18.67 -13.16 -30.45
CA ASP A 334 18.96 -13.87 -29.20
C ASP A 334 18.53 -13.02 -28.01
N ALA A 335 17.75 -13.60 -27.09
CA ALA A 335 17.50 -13.05 -25.77
C ALA A 335 18.29 -13.84 -24.72
N ASN A 336 19.11 -13.16 -23.95
CA ASN A 336 20.01 -13.76 -22.97
C ASN A 336 19.83 -13.14 -21.61
N ILE A 337 19.68 -13.97 -20.58
CA ILE A 337 19.64 -13.55 -19.19
C ILE A 337 20.71 -14.29 -18.39
N ASN A 338 21.44 -13.56 -17.56
CA ASN A 338 22.38 -14.12 -16.59
C ASN A 338 21.81 -13.88 -15.19
N ILE A 339 21.63 -14.95 -14.42
CA ILE A 339 21.08 -14.92 -13.07
C ILE A 339 22.05 -15.53 -12.06
N GLN A 340 22.01 -15.04 -10.83
CA GLN A 340 22.65 -15.67 -9.68
C GLN A 340 21.55 -16.29 -8.80
N LEU A 341 21.73 -17.56 -8.49
CA LEU A 341 20.86 -18.29 -7.57
C LEU A 341 21.45 -18.31 -6.16
N ALA A 342 20.63 -18.62 -5.16
CA ALA A 342 21.11 -18.92 -3.82
C ALA A 342 22.15 -20.07 -3.86
N GLU A 343 23.12 -20.06 -2.94
CA GLU A 343 24.27 -20.99 -2.95
C GLU A 343 23.89 -22.48 -2.98
N ASN A 344 22.72 -22.84 -2.46
CA ASN A 344 22.22 -24.21 -2.37
C ASN A 344 21.26 -24.61 -3.50
N VAL A 345 21.07 -23.74 -4.50
CA VAL A 345 20.16 -23.99 -5.64
C VAL A 345 20.94 -24.21 -6.93
N SER A 346 20.69 -25.34 -7.59
CA SER A 346 21.30 -25.63 -8.89
C SER A 346 20.60 -24.89 -10.02
N ILE A 347 21.37 -24.35 -10.98
CA ILE A 347 20.85 -23.68 -12.18
C ILE A 347 19.97 -24.59 -13.04
N GLU A 348 20.17 -25.92 -12.98
CA GLU A 348 19.37 -26.90 -13.69
C GLU A 348 17.89 -26.93 -13.24
N LYS A 349 17.59 -26.33 -12.08
CA LYS A 349 16.23 -26.22 -11.55
C LYS A 349 15.55 -24.90 -11.97
N ALA A 350 16.27 -24.00 -12.66
CA ALA A 350 15.69 -22.76 -13.15
C ALA A 350 14.81 -23.03 -14.38
N ASN A 351 13.59 -22.50 -14.35
CA ASN A 351 12.69 -22.50 -15.50
C ASN A 351 12.67 -21.13 -16.13
N TYR A 352 12.84 -21.05 -17.43
CA TYR A 352 12.80 -19.81 -18.19
C TYR A 352 11.53 -19.78 -19.04
N ASN A 353 10.73 -18.73 -18.87
CA ASN A 353 9.55 -18.48 -19.69
C ASN A 353 9.71 -17.12 -20.38
N TRP A 354 9.80 -17.15 -21.70
CA TRP A 354 9.97 -15.96 -22.53
C TRP A 354 8.63 -15.56 -23.15
N ARG A 355 8.29 -14.30 -23.06
CA ARG A 355 7.11 -13.73 -23.69
C ARG A 355 7.47 -12.41 -24.38
N ILE A 356 6.83 -12.16 -25.51
CA ILE A 356 6.87 -10.87 -26.17
C ILE A 356 5.49 -10.26 -26.00
N ILE A 357 5.45 -9.07 -25.41
CA ILE A 357 4.21 -8.37 -25.09
C ILE A 357 4.25 -7.02 -25.80
N GLU A 358 3.15 -6.65 -26.48
CA GLU A 358 3.01 -5.33 -27.07
C GLU A 358 3.04 -4.24 -25.98
N GLU A 359 3.54 -3.05 -26.34
CA GLU A 359 3.38 -1.89 -25.47
C GLU A 359 1.93 -1.57 -25.23
N SER A 360 1.53 -1.41 -23.98
CA SER A 360 0.16 -1.01 -23.65
C SER A 360 -0.12 0.41 -24.19
N THR A 361 -1.23 0.54 -24.88
CA THR A 361 -1.78 1.84 -25.32
C THR A 361 -2.80 2.40 -24.32
N ASP A 362 -3.29 1.57 -23.40
CA ASP A 362 -4.19 1.98 -22.34
C ASP A 362 -3.37 2.44 -21.14
N LYS A 363 -3.22 3.75 -20.99
CA LYS A 363 -2.43 4.39 -19.92
C LYS A 363 -3.34 5.34 -19.15
N LYS A 364 -3.71 4.93 -17.95
CA LYS A 364 -4.61 5.69 -17.07
C LYS A 364 -3.87 6.26 -15.88
N SER A 365 -4.42 7.31 -15.30
CA SER A 365 -3.84 7.96 -14.11
C SER A 365 -4.43 7.40 -12.83
N GLY A 366 -3.63 7.43 -11.74
CA GLY A 366 -4.09 7.12 -10.39
C GLY A 366 -4.56 5.69 -10.21
N GLY A 367 -3.95 4.75 -10.91
CA GLY A 367 -4.21 3.34 -10.77
C GLY A 367 -5.59 2.88 -11.27
N ASP A 368 -6.24 3.65 -12.14
CA ASP A 368 -7.47 3.20 -12.81
C ASP A 368 -7.22 1.93 -13.62
N VAL A 369 -8.26 1.09 -13.76
CA VAL A 369 -8.13 -0.21 -14.43
C VAL A 369 -7.72 -0.02 -15.89
N GLU A 370 -6.60 -0.62 -16.27
CA GLU A 370 -6.08 -0.67 -17.64
C GLU A 370 -6.37 -2.03 -18.27
N ASP A 371 -6.53 -2.02 -19.60
CA ASP A 371 -6.63 -3.26 -20.38
C ASP A 371 -5.27 -3.98 -20.40
N ALA A 372 -5.30 -5.31 -20.33
CA ALA A 372 -4.10 -6.10 -20.42
C ALA A 372 -3.44 -5.93 -21.81
N ALA A 373 -2.11 -5.79 -21.80
CA ALA A 373 -1.35 -5.76 -23.04
C ALA A 373 -1.42 -7.11 -23.79
N THR A 374 -1.38 -7.04 -25.12
CA THR A 374 -1.48 -8.23 -25.99
C THR A 374 -0.16 -8.98 -26.00
N GLU A 375 -0.19 -10.30 -25.81
CA GLU A 375 0.97 -11.17 -26.03
C GLU A 375 1.11 -11.49 -27.51
N ILE A 376 2.30 -11.26 -28.07
CA ILE A 376 2.63 -11.59 -29.44
C ILE A 376 2.98 -13.08 -29.50
N THR A 377 2.14 -13.86 -30.14
CA THR A 377 2.40 -15.29 -30.40
C THR A 377 3.05 -15.43 -31.76
N GLY A 378 4.27 -16.01 -31.80
CA GLY A 378 5.01 -16.34 -33.00
C GLY A 378 4.54 -17.62 -33.70
#